data_f852149c8f880262bd13bc421f89eec8
#
_entry.id   f852149c8f880262bd13bc421f89eec8
#
_cell.length_a   1.000
_cell.length_b   1.000
_cell.length_c   1.000
_cell.angle_alpha   90.00
_cell.angle_beta   90.00
_cell.angle_gamma   90.00
#
_symmetry.space_group_name_H-M   'P 1'
#
loop_
_entity.id
_entity.type
_entity.pdbx_description
1 polymer ?
#
loop_
_entity_poly.entity_id
_entity_poly.type
_entity_poly.pdbx_seq_one_letter_code
_entity_poly.pdbx_strand_id
1 'polypeptide(L)'
;MDTACRIIIDDIISGKITTRRELEVEKRQLCRDRNLKKFMSNSQILAHASLEEKKLVSNILKKKPTRTISGVAIVAVMCHPHKCPHGRCLYCPESSTAPPSYTGEEPAALRGRMFEFHPYVQCFNRLKQLHKVGHNIDKVELIIMGGTFPSRDLSYQEWFVSQCLKAMTDFGLILEHIEEIGDIESIEAHDLLKYPPYSTGELKSYPPNNYVILEDIQKAKLDYKWEDMKNVRVK
;
A
#
# COMPACT_ATOMS: atom_id res chain seq x y z
N MET A 1 9.61 16.69 20.00
CA MET A 1 9.50 16.43 18.54
C MET A 1 8.21 17.02 17.98
N ASP A 2 7.10 16.81 18.64
CA ASP A 2 5.76 17.25 18.24
C ASP A 2 5.65 18.77 18.03
N THR A 3 6.18 19.55 18.95
CA THR A 3 6.25 21.01 18.81
C THR A 3 7.08 21.48 17.62
N ALA A 4 8.13 20.74 17.24
CA ALA A 4 8.93 21.07 16.07
C ALA A 4 8.20 20.74 14.76
N CYS A 5 7.46 19.61 14.73
CA CYS A 5 6.60 19.26 13.60
C CYS A 5 5.51 20.33 13.39
N ARG A 6 4.91 20.80 14.48
CA ARG A 6 3.88 21.85 14.42
C ARG A 6 4.42 23.17 13.85
N ILE A 7 5.60 23.60 14.28
CA ILE A 7 6.23 24.82 13.74
C ILE A 7 6.42 24.72 12.22
N ILE A 8 6.90 23.57 11.72
CA ILE A 8 7.07 23.39 10.28
C ILE A 8 5.74 23.46 9.54
N ILE A 9 4.67 22.88 10.08
CA ILE A 9 3.33 22.95 9.48
C ILE A 9 2.88 24.40 9.39
N ASP A 10 2.99 25.16 10.50
CA ASP A 10 2.61 26.57 10.58
C ASP A 10 3.45 27.45 9.62
N ASP A 11 4.76 27.17 9.51
CA ASP A 11 5.65 27.87 8.59
C ASP A 11 5.33 27.60 7.10
N ILE A 12 4.83 26.39 6.79
CA ILE A 12 4.35 26.08 5.43
C ILE A 12 3.03 26.78 5.16
N ILE A 13 2.09 26.74 6.08
CA ILE A 13 0.76 27.36 5.93
C ILE A 13 0.86 28.88 5.84
N SER A 14 1.74 29.50 6.62
CA SER A 14 2.00 30.94 6.57
C SER A 14 2.79 31.40 5.33
N GLY A 15 3.30 30.47 4.51
CA GLY A 15 4.09 30.78 3.33
C GLY A 15 5.56 31.12 3.60
N LYS A 16 6.05 30.94 4.82
CA LYS A 16 7.49 31.09 5.17
C LYS A 16 8.33 29.98 4.52
N ILE A 17 7.76 28.78 4.40
CA ILE A 17 8.35 27.64 3.69
C ILE A 17 7.52 27.38 2.44
N THR A 18 8.07 27.67 1.27
CA THR A 18 7.41 27.50 -0.04
C THR A 18 8.06 26.44 -0.90
N THR A 19 9.32 26.10 -0.59
CA THR A 19 10.12 25.14 -1.35
C THR A 19 10.65 24.03 -0.45
N ARG A 20 10.95 22.88 -1.08
CA ARG A 20 11.58 21.76 -0.37
C ARG A 20 12.97 22.09 0.17
N ARG A 21 13.69 22.99 -0.50
CA ARG A 21 15.01 23.45 -0.06
C ARG A 21 14.89 24.20 1.27
N GLU A 22 13.95 25.11 1.36
CA GLU A 22 13.64 25.85 2.61
C GLU A 22 13.20 24.89 3.72
N LEU A 23 12.33 23.92 3.41
CA LEU A 23 11.92 22.88 4.35
C LEU A 23 13.12 22.15 4.95
N GLU A 24 14.07 21.70 4.11
CA GLU A 24 15.25 20.96 4.61
C GLU A 24 16.20 21.86 5.43
N VAL A 25 16.27 23.15 5.12
CA VAL A 25 17.04 24.12 5.92
C VAL A 25 16.38 24.30 7.29
N GLU A 26 15.09 24.56 7.35
CA GLU A 26 14.33 24.78 8.59
C GLU A 26 14.37 23.53 9.50
N LYS A 27 14.18 22.34 8.91
CA LYS A 27 14.31 21.07 9.64
C LYS A 27 15.68 20.90 10.31
N ARG A 28 16.77 21.27 9.62
CA ARG A 28 18.12 21.21 10.18
C ARG A 28 18.30 22.20 11.31
N GLN A 29 17.77 23.40 11.14
CA GLN A 29 17.85 24.44 12.16
C GLN A 29 17.09 24.04 13.42
N LEU A 30 15.83 23.64 13.29
CA LEU A 30 15.02 23.16 14.41
C LEU A 30 15.64 21.94 15.12
N CYS A 31 16.28 21.04 14.37
CA CYS A 31 16.98 19.91 14.98
C CYS A 31 18.18 20.37 15.85
N ARG A 32 18.93 21.40 15.43
CA ARG A 32 20.03 21.98 16.20
C ARG A 32 19.53 22.75 17.42
N ASP A 33 18.60 23.67 17.21
CA ASP A 33 18.09 24.58 18.25
C ASP A 33 17.40 23.81 19.40
N ARG A 34 16.75 22.70 19.07
CA ARG A 34 16.05 21.84 20.03
C ARG A 34 16.82 20.60 20.44
N ASN A 35 18.06 20.47 20.00
CA ASN A 35 18.95 19.33 20.31
C ASN A 35 18.25 17.97 20.08
N LEU A 36 17.57 17.82 18.94
CA LEU A 36 16.83 16.60 18.62
C LEU A 36 17.80 15.48 18.23
N LYS A 37 17.71 14.35 18.92
CA LYS A 37 18.54 13.16 18.65
C LYS A 37 18.28 12.52 17.26
N LYS A 38 17.14 12.80 16.66
CA LYS A 38 16.73 12.20 15.40
C LYS A 38 16.13 13.25 14.47
N PHE A 39 16.50 13.17 13.19
CA PHE A 39 16.00 14.06 12.15
C PHE A 39 14.51 13.74 11.85
N MET A 40 13.70 14.80 11.73
CA MET A 40 12.26 14.66 11.46
C MET A 40 12.01 14.22 10.02
N SER A 41 11.28 13.14 9.83
CA SER A 41 10.82 12.73 8.50
C SER A 41 9.58 13.51 8.07
N ASN A 42 9.39 13.68 6.75
CA ASN A 42 8.20 14.34 6.23
C ASN A 42 6.90 13.63 6.63
N SER A 43 6.93 12.30 6.73
CA SER A 43 5.76 11.52 7.17
C SER A 43 5.42 11.76 8.65
N GLN A 44 6.43 11.99 9.51
CA GLN A 44 6.17 12.38 10.90
C GLN A 44 5.52 13.76 10.98
N ILE A 45 6.00 14.73 10.20
CA ILE A 45 5.39 16.07 10.14
C ILE A 45 3.95 15.97 9.64
N LEU A 46 3.69 15.19 8.57
CA LEU A 46 2.33 14.96 8.05
C LEU A 46 1.39 14.31 9.06
N ALA A 47 1.90 13.45 9.95
CA ALA A 47 1.10 12.81 10.99
C ALA A 47 0.56 13.81 12.03
N HIS A 48 1.24 14.95 12.23
CA HIS A 48 0.80 16.03 13.13
C HIS A 48 -0.11 17.08 12.48
N ALA A 49 -0.38 16.96 11.18
CA ALA A 49 -1.28 17.85 10.45
C ALA A 49 -2.71 17.31 10.49
N SER A 50 -3.70 18.21 10.68
CA SER A 50 -5.12 17.90 10.52
C SER A 50 -5.45 17.52 9.07
N LEU A 51 -6.64 17.00 8.80
CA LEU A 51 -7.06 16.64 7.44
C LEU A 51 -7.06 17.83 6.49
N GLU A 52 -7.48 18.99 6.95
CA GLU A 52 -7.48 20.22 6.16
C GLU A 52 -6.05 20.71 5.90
N GLU A 53 -5.21 20.73 6.93
CA GLU A 53 -3.82 21.13 6.82
C GLU A 53 -3.02 20.19 5.90
N LYS A 54 -3.29 18.89 5.94
CA LYS A 54 -2.66 17.91 5.03
C LYS A 54 -2.84 18.30 3.56
N LYS A 55 -4.00 18.84 3.17
CA LYS A 55 -4.24 19.31 1.81
C LYS A 55 -3.30 20.46 1.43
N LEU A 56 -3.04 21.39 2.35
CA LEU A 56 -2.18 22.56 2.14
C LEU A 56 -0.68 22.19 2.12
N VAL A 57 -0.24 21.35 3.07
CA VAL A 57 1.18 21.06 3.24
C VAL A 57 1.68 19.88 2.40
N SER A 58 0.79 19.06 1.83
CA SER A 58 1.16 17.84 1.09
C SER A 58 2.06 18.11 -0.11
N ASN A 59 1.91 19.22 -0.80
CA ASN A 59 2.73 19.57 -1.97
C ASN A 59 4.22 19.68 -1.64
N ILE A 60 4.55 20.17 -0.44
CA ILE A 60 5.91 20.38 0.04
C ILE A 60 6.42 19.11 0.74
N LEU A 61 5.58 18.48 1.58
CA LEU A 61 5.97 17.35 2.42
C LEU A 61 5.92 15.99 1.71
N LYS A 62 5.14 15.86 0.61
CA LYS A 62 5.01 14.60 -0.14
C LYS A 62 6.36 14.00 -0.53
N LYS A 63 6.61 12.74 -0.15
CA LYS A 63 7.84 12.03 -0.50
C LYS A 63 7.76 11.52 -1.95
N LYS A 64 8.78 11.82 -2.78
CA LYS A 64 8.86 11.40 -4.20
C LYS A 64 7.60 11.82 -5.01
N PRO A 65 7.31 13.12 -5.16
CA PRO A 65 6.07 13.62 -5.76
C PRO A 65 5.83 13.16 -7.19
N THR A 66 6.90 12.87 -7.94
CA THR A 66 6.81 12.38 -9.33
C THR A 66 6.12 11.02 -9.45
N ARG A 67 6.06 10.25 -8.35
CA ARG A 67 5.46 8.90 -8.36
C ARG A 67 3.97 8.89 -8.68
N THR A 68 3.23 9.92 -8.27
CA THR A 68 1.79 10.08 -8.50
C THR A 68 1.46 11.38 -9.21
N ILE A 69 2.38 11.89 -10.05
CA ILE A 69 2.17 13.14 -10.80
C ILE A 69 1.02 13.01 -11.82
N SER A 70 0.78 11.80 -12.30
CA SER A 70 -0.35 11.47 -13.18
C SER A 70 -1.71 11.47 -12.45
N GLY A 71 -1.73 11.66 -11.13
CA GLY A 71 -2.93 11.48 -10.31
C GLY A 71 -3.30 10.01 -10.05
N VAL A 72 -2.46 9.06 -10.47
CA VAL A 72 -2.70 7.63 -10.29
C VAL A 72 -1.65 7.03 -9.36
N ALA A 73 -2.09 6.30 -8.35
CA ALA A 73 -1.23 5.55 -7.44
C ALA A 73 -1.02 4.12 -7.95
N ILE A 74 0.23 3.70 -8.10
CA ILE A 74 0.55 2.35 -8.54
C ILE A 74 0.65 1.42 -7.34
N VAL A 75 -0.19 0.39 -7.34
CA VAL A 75 -0.22 -0.69 -6.34
C VAL A 75 0.17 -1.99 -7.03
N ALA A 76 1.43 -2.40 -6.85
CA ALA A 76 1.94 -3.66 -7.38
C ALA A 76 1.90 -4.74 -6.30
N VAL A 77 1.23 -5.84 -6.61
CA VAL A 77 1.03 -7.02 -5.76
C VAL A 77 1.64 -8.25 -6.43
N MET A 78 2.37 -9.04 -5.65
CA MET A 78 3.07 -10.24 -6.14
C MET A 78 2.24 -11.48 -5.81
N CYS A 79 1.98 -12.34 -6.82
CA CYS A 79 1.35 -13.62 -6.57
C CYS A 79 2.33 -14.63 -5.94
N HIS A 80 1.78 -15.65 -5.29
CA HIS A 80 2.58 -16.72 -4.69
C HIS A 80 3.43 -17.44 -5.77
N PRO A 81 4.68 -17.83 -5.46
CA PRO A 81 5.52 -18.59 -6.38
C PRO A 81 4.82 -19.80 -6.96
N HIS A 82 4.91 -19.96 -8.28
CA HIS A 82 4.31 -21.07 -9.01
C HIS A 82 5.15 -21.38 -10.24
N LYS A 83 5.29 -22.67 -10.56
CA LYS A 83 6.05 -23.10 -11.74
C LYS A 83 5.34 -22.70 -13.03
N CYS A 84 6.11 -22.22 -14.01
CA CYS A 84 5.56 -21.95 -15.32
C CYS A 84 5.19 -23.26 -16.04
N PRO A 85 4.02 -23.34 -16.70
CA PRO A 85 3.58 -24.57 -17.37
C PRO A 85 4.45 -24.97 -18.57
N HIS A 86 5.14 -24.00 -19.19
CA HIS A 86 6.06 -24.26 -20.31
C HIS A 86 7.49 -24.60 -19.86
N GLY A 87 7.72 -24.74 -18.55
CA GLY A 87 9.03 -25.01 -18.00
C GLY A 87 9.89 -23.75 -17.83
N ARG A 88 11.20 -23.92 -17.81
CA ARG A 88 12.18 -22.86 -17.55
C ARG A 88 12.70 -22.25 -18.85
N CYS A 89 12.64 -20.94 -18.92
CA CYS A 89 13.33 -20.19 -19.98
C CYS A 89 14.82 -19.99 -19.63
N LEU A 90 15.69 -19.99 -20.65
CA LEU A 90 17.14 -19.93 -20.49
C LEU A 90 17.61 -18.73 -19.64
N TYR A 91 16.98 -17.58 -19.80
CA TYR A 91 17.34 -16.31 -19.14
C TYR A 91 16.38 -15.93 -18.00
N CYS A 92 15.46 -16.80 -17.63
CA CYS A 92 14.55 -16.54 -16.52
C CYS A 92 15.26 -16.81 -15.19
N PRO A 93 15.37 -15.81 -14.30
CA PRO A 93 15.95 -16.05 -12.98
C PRO A 93 15.07 -16.99 -12.18
N GLU A 94 15.69 -17.82 -11.38
CA GLU A 94 15.02 -18.69 -10.41
C GLU A 94 15.31 -18.23 -8.99
N SER A 95 14.26 -18.23 -8.18
CA SER A 95 14.35 -17.97 -6.76
C SER A 95 13.44 -18.93 -6.01
N SER A 96 13.89 -19.41 -4.86
CA SER A 96 13.03 -20.16 -3.94
C SER A 96 12.03 -19.31 -3.19
N THR A 97 12.22 -17.98 -3.24
CA THR A 97 11.48 -16.98 -2.44
C THR A 97 10.64 -16.02 -3.28
N ALA A 98 10.62 -16.20 -4.60
CA ALA A 98 9.86 -15.36 -5.53
C ALA A 98 9.32 -16.17 -6.71
N PRO A 99 8.26 -15.68 -7.38
CA PRO A 99 7.79 -16.29 -8.62
C PRO A 99 8.85 -16.27 -9.73
N PRO A 100 8.75 -17.14 -10.73
CA PRO A 100 9.62 -17.11 -11.92
C PRO A 100 9.66 -15.70 -12.53
N SER A 101 10.76 -15.34 -13.13
CA SER A 101 11.10 -14.01 -13.67
C SER A 101 11.51 -12.97 -12.61
N TYR A 102 11.56 -13.35 -11.36
CA TYR A 102 12.00 -12.47 -10.26
C TYR A 102 13.13 -13.13 -9.47
N THR A 103 14.08 -12.30 -9.03
CA THR A 103 15.22 -12.76 -8.23
C THR A 103 14.85 -12.91 -6.74
N GLY A 104 13.78 -12.24 -6.30
CA GLY A 104 13.37 -12.15 -4.91
C GLY A 104 13.85 -10.87 -4.21
N GLU A 105 14.73 -10.10 -4.85
CA GLU A 105 15.29 -8.86 -4.30
C GLU A 105 14.55 -7.60 -4.81
N GLU A 106 13.65 -7.75 -5.75
CA GLU A 106 12.83 -6.63 -6.25
C GLU A 106 11.87 -6.13 -5.15
N PRO A 107 11.61 -4.81 -5.09
CA PRO A 107 10.77 -4.24 -4.02
C PRO A 107 9.36 -4.85 -3.93
N ALA A 108 8.80 -5.33 -5.04
CA ALA A 108 7.51 -6.02 -5.04
C ALA A 108 7.62 -7.46 -4.51
N ALA A 109 8.68 -8.19 -4.87
CA ALA A 109 8.95 -9.54 -4.38
C ALA A 109 9.23 -9.54 -2.87
N LEU A 110 10.04 -8.59 -2.39
CA LEU A 110 10.31 -8.40 -0.96
C LEU A 110 9.03 -8.14 -0.16
N ARG A 111 8.12 -7.28 -0.68
CA ARG A 111 6.81 -7.07 -0.04
C ARG A 111 5.94 -8.31 -0.10
N GLY A 112 5.91 -9.00 -1.26
CA GLY A 112 5.18 -10.26 -1.40
C GLY A 112 5.59 -11.26 -0.31
N ARG A 113 6.89 -11.47 -0.16
CA ARG A 113 7.45 -12.35 0.87
C ARG A 113 7.13 -11.89 2.30
N MET A 114 7.23 -10.57 2.58
CA MET A 114 6.92 -10.00 3.90
C MET A 114 5.47 -10.26 4.30
N PHE A 115 4.54 -10.26 3.35
CA PHE A 115 3.11 -10.44 3.57
C PHE A 115 2.61 -11.81 3.08
N GLU A 116 3.50 -12.81 3.04
CA GLU A 116 3.18 -14.20 2.67
C GLU A 116 2.44 -14.33 1.34
N PHE A 117 2.67 -13.40 0.42
CA PHE A 117 2.00 -13.27 -0.87
C PHE A 117 0.46 -13.13 -0.79
N HIS A 118 -0.09 -12.80 0.39
CA HIS A 118 -1.52 -12.60 0.54
C HIS A 118 -1.95 -11.30 -0.16
N PRO A 119 -2.85 -11.33 -1.18
CA PRO A 119 -3.15 -10.18 -2.02
C PRO A 119 -3.78 -9.01 -1.24
N TYR A 120 -4.73 -9.29 -0.34
CA TYR A 120 -5.35 -8.28 0.51
C TYR A 120 -4.31 -7.52 1.35
N VAL A 121 -3.47 -8.27 2.07
CA VAL A 121 -2.48 -7.70 2.99
C VAL A 121 -1.44 -6.85 2.24
N GLN A 122 -0.96 -7.34 1.08
CA GLN A 122 -0.05 -6.57 0.24
C GLN A 122 -0.68 -5.27 -0.26
N CYS A 123 -1.91 -5.35 -0.76
CA CYS A 123 -2.65 -4.21 -1.32
C CYS A 123 -2.93 -3.16 -0.24
N PHE A 124 -3.54 -3.57 0.88
CA PHE A 124 -3.88 -2.71 2.00
C PHE A 124 -2.66 -1.99 2.56
N ASN A 125 -1.59 -2.72 2.88
CA ASN A 125 -0.37 -2.12 3.41
C ASN A 125 0.32 -1.21 2.38
N ARG A 126 0.16 -1.48 1.08
CA ARG A 126 0.69 -0.59 0.05
C ARG A 126 -0.07 0.73 -0.01
N LEU A 127 -1.39 0.71 0.09
CA LEU A 127 -2.23 1.91 0.20
C LEU A 127 -1.88 2.71 1.46
N LYS A 128 -1.79 2.02 2.61
CA LYS A 128 -1.36 2.61 3.88
C LYS A 128 -0.01 3.33 3.78
N GLN A 129 0.99 2.69 3.15
CA GLN A 129 2.31 3.30 2.91
C GLN A 129 2.25 4.53 2.00
N LEU A 130 1.45 4.49 0.94
CA LEU A 130 1.29 5.63 0.02
C LEU A 130 0.59 6.80 0.70
N HIS A 131 -0.47 6.52 1.44
CA HIS A 131 -1.19 7.51 2.25
C HIS A 131 -0.25 8.19 3.27
N LYS A 132 0.49 7.39 4.04
CA LYS A 132 1.45 7.87 5.05
C LYS A 132 2.49 8.85 4.53
N VAL A 133 2.93 8.69 3.29
CA VAL A 133 3.93 9.57 2.68
C VAL A 133 3.30 10.71 1.85
N GLY A 134 1.98 10.89 1.96
CA GLY A 134 1.23 12.01 1.39
C GLY A 134 0.87 11.86 -0.08
N HIS A 135 0.84 10.64 -0.62
CA HIS A 135 0.34 10.42 -1.97
C HIS A 135 -1.19 10.40 -1.99
N ASN A 136 -1.75 10.99 -3.04
CA ASN A 136 -3.16 10.80 -3.36
C ASN A 136 -3.38 9.38 -3.87
N ILE A 137 -4.39 8.70 -3.34
CA ILE A 137 -4.74 7.32 -3.64
C ILE A 137 -6.18 7.15 -4.13
N ASP A 138 -6.84 8.24 -4.52
CA ASP A 138 -8.22 8.23 -5.03
C ASP A 138 -8.36 7.37 -6.30
N LYS A 139 -7.27 7.25 -7.05
CA LYS A 139 -7.21 6.46 -8.27
C LYS A 139 -6.01 5.54 -8.24
N VAL A 140 -6.26 4.25 -8.36
CA VAL A 140 -5.25 3.19 -8.28
C VAL A 140 -5.13 2.46 -9.59
N GLU A 141 -3.90 2.23 -10.03
CA GLU A 141 -3.56 1.24 -11.03
C GLU A 141 -3.03 0.00 -10.32
N LEU A 142 -3.80 -1.09 -10.38
CA LEU A 142 -3.43 -2.37 -9.81
C LEU A 142 -2.57 -3.16 -10.79
N ILE A 143 -1.34 -3.50 -10.38
CA ILE A 143 -0.43 -4.34 -11.16
C ILE A 143 -0.29 -5.68 -10.45
N ILE A 144 -0.77 -6.74 -11.08
CA ILE A 144 -0.56 -8.11 -10.60
C ILE A 144 0.74 -8.63 -11.22
N MET A 145 1.68 -9.00 -10.35
CA MET A 145 3.01 -9.45 -10.72
C MET A 145 3.22 -10.91 -10.29
N GLY A 146 4.09 -11.62 -10.98
CA GLY A 146 4.52 -12.93 -10.55
C GLY A 146 4.45 -14.01 -11.63
N GLY A 147 5.41 -14.02 -12.54
CA GLY A 147 5.55 -15.03 -13.59
C GLY A 147 4.33 -15.04 -14.52
N THR A 148 3.83 -16.24 -14.81
CA THR A 148 2.68 -16.42 -15.71
C THR A 148 1.38 -16.48 -14.90
N PHE A 149 0.92 -15.36 -14.36
CA PHE A 149 -0.31 -15.29 -13.56
C PHE A 149 -1.53 -15.95 -14.27
N PRO A 150 -1.78 -15.75 -15.58
CA PRO A 150 -2.89 -16.39 -16.28
C PRO A 150 -2.81 -17.91 -16.37
N SER A 151 -1.68 -18.52 -16.04
CA SER A 151 -1.54 -20.00 -16.00
C SER A 151 -2.00 -20.62 -14.67
N ARG A 152 -2.35 -19.78 -13.70
CA ARG A 152 -2.89 -20.25 -12.42
C ARG A 152 -4.34 -20.72 -12.60
N ASP A 153 -4.80 -21.56 -11.67
CA ASP A 153 -6.20 -21.95 -11.64
C ASP A 153 -7.11 -20.72 -11.61
N LEU A 154 -8.24 -20.78 -12.30
CA LEU A 154 -9.17 -19.67 -12.39
C LEU A 154 -9.66 -19.21 -11.01
N SER A 155 -9.94 -20.15 -10.11
CA SER A 155 -10.32 -19.87 -8.72
C SER A 155 -9.26 -19.06 -7.97
N TYR A 156 -7.98 -19.35 -8.20
CA TYR A 156 -6.88 -18.55 -7.63
C TYR A 156 -6.85 -17.13 -8.22
N GLN A 157 -7.00 -17.01 -9.54
CA GLN A 157 -6.99 -15.70 -10.20
C GLN A 157 -8.14 -14.82 -9.68
N GLU A 158 -9.35 -15.37 -9.61
CA GLU A 158 -10.53 -14.68 -9.12
C GLU A 158 -10.38 -14.27 -7.66
N TRP A 159 -9.95 -15.19 -6.80
CA TRP A 159 -9.67 -14.89 -5.39
C TRP A 159 -8.63 -13.78 -5.25
N PHE A 160 -7.52 -13.88 -5.98
CA PHE A 160 -6.43 -12.91 -5.89
C PHE A 160 -6.91 -11.50 -6.23
N VAL A 161 -7.64 -11.37 -7.33
CA VAL A 161 -8.20 -10.08 -7.78
C VAL A 161 -9.24 -9.57 -6.79
N SER A 162 -10.17 -10.42 -6.37
CA SER A 162 -11.23 -10.03 -5.42
C SER A 162 -10.67 -9.55 -4.09
N GLN A 163 -9.62 -10.20 -3.57
CA GLN A 163 -8.96 -9.77 -2.34
C GLN A 163 -8.23 -8.42 -2.49
N CYS A 164 -7.66 -8.14 -3.67
CA CYS A 164 -7.08 -6.82 -3.94
C CYS A 164 -8.18 -5.74 -3.96
N LEU A 165 -9.30 -6.00 -4.64
CA LEU A 165 -10.43 -5.07 -4.71
C LEU A 165 -11.05 -4.85 -3.32
N LYS A 166 -11.21 -5.93 -2.55
CA LYS A 166 -11.67 -5.83 -1.17
C LYS A 166 -10.77 -4.92 -0.32
N ALA A 167 -9.46 -5.09 -0.41
CA ALA A 167 -8.53 -4.25 0.33
C ALA A 167 -8.65 -2.76 -0.04
N MET A 168 -8.89 -2.45 -1.32
CA MET A 168 -9.09 -1.08 -1.79
C MET A 168 -10.40 -0.49 -1.26
N THR A 169 -11.49 -1.27 -1.28
CA THR A 169 -12.79 -0.85 -0.75
C THR A 169 -12.72 -0.62 0.75
N ASP A 170 -12.18 -1.57 1.50
CA ASP A 170 -12.03 -1.45 2.95
C ASP A 170 -11.17 -0.24 3.33
N PHE A 171 -10.07 0.00 2.58
CA PHE A 171 -9.22 1.15 2.78
C PHE A 171 -9.96 2.47 2.50
N GLY A 172 -10.77 2.50 1.44
CA GLY A 172 -11.63 3.64 1.11
C GLY A 172 -12.64 3.97 2.22
N LEU A 173 -13.32 2.95 2.75
CA LEU A 173 -14.26 3.09 3.87
C LEU A 173 -13.57 3.59 5.15
N ILE A 174 -12.37 3.10 5.44
CA ILE A 174 -11.58 3.60 6.57
C ILE A 174 -11.25 5.08 6.41
N LEU A 175 -10.91 5.52 5.20
CA LEU A 175 -10.65 6.94 4.94
C LEU A 175 -11.89 7.82 5.09
N GLU A 176 -13.08 7.31 4.77
CA GLU A 176 -14.34 8.02 4.99
C GLU A 176 -14.62 8.25 6.48
N HIS A 177 -14.24 7.30 7.33
CA HIS A 177 -14.48 7.32 8.78
C HIS A 177 -13.22 7.64 9.59
N ILE A 178 -12.20 8.22 8.96
CA ILE A 178 -10.88 8.42 9.60
C ILE A 178 -10.97 9.32 10.85
N GLU A 179 -11.92 10.25 10.89
CA GLU A 179 -12.13 11.13 12.05
C GLU A 179 -12.64 10.36 13.27
N GLU A 180 -13.42 9.31 13.06
CA GLU A 180 -13.95 8.44 14.12
C GLU A 180 -12.89 7.41 14.54
N ILE A 181 -12.14 6.89 13.58
CA ILE A 181 -11.12 5.84 13.79
C ILE A 181 -9.84 6.42 14.41
N GLY A 182 -9.52 7.68 14.09
CA GLY A 182 -8.34 8.41 14.57
C GLY A 182 -7.09 8.14 13.75
N ASP A 183 -6.42 7.00 13.94
CA ASP A 183 -5.14 6.72 13.28
C ASP A 183 -5.18 5.44 12.43
N ILE A 184 -5.01 5.61 11.13
CA ILE A 184 -4.92 4.51 10.18
C ILE A 184 -3.67 3.63 10.41
N GLU A 185 -2.65 4.16 11.06
CA GLU A 185 -1.43 3.42 11.37
C GLU A 185 -1.66 2.30 12.39
N SER A 186 -2.66 2.45 13.26
CA SER A 186 -3.03 1.43 14.25
C SER A 186 -3.78 0.24 13.65
N ILE A 187 -4.30 0.38 12.42
CA ILE A 187 -5.09 -0.69 11.79
C ILE A 187 -4.15 -1.68 11.11
N GLU A 188 -4.20 -2.93 11.53
CA GLU A 188 -3.48 -4.01 10.89
C GLU A 188 -4.36 -4.72 9.84
N ALA A 189 -3.80 -4.93 8.66
CA ALA A 189 -4.53 -5.55 7.54
C ALA A 189 -5.08 -6.95 7.90
N HIS A 190 -4.39 -7.69 8.77
CA HIS A 190 -4.79 -9.02 9.21
C HIS A 190 -6.07 -9.00 10.04
N ASP A 191 -6.29 -7.94 10.83
CA ASP A 191 -7.46 -7.83 11.70
C ASP A 191 -8.76 -7.60 10.90
N LEU A 192 -8.63 -7.09 9.67
CA LEU A 192 -9.75 -6.85 8.76
C LEU A 192 -10.15 -8.08 7.93
N LEU A 193 -9.34 -9.14 7.96
CA LEU A 193 -9.67 -10.38 7.28
C LEU A 193 -10.62 -11.21 8.15
N LYS A 194 -11.69 -11.73 7.54
CA LYS A 194 -12.62 -12.65 8.23
C LYS A 194 -11.94 -13.95 8.65
N TYR A 195 -10.91 -14.32 7.90
CA TYR A 195 -10.11 -15.52 8.13
C TYR A 195 -8.66 -15.09 8.27
N PRO A 196 -7.91 -15.69 9.18
CA PRO A 196 -6.49 -15.40 9.32
C PRO A 196 -5.79 -15.65 7.98
N PRO A 197 -4.74 -14.89 7.64
CA PRO A 197 -3.92 -15.19 6.49
C PRO A 197 -3.38 -16.60 6.65
N TYR A 198 -3.41 -17.36 5.56
CA TYR A 198 -2.83 -18.68 5.57
C TYR A 198 -1.35 -18.59 5.90
N SER A 199 -0.87 -19.48 6.78
CA SER A 199 0.57 -19.58 7.01
C SER A 199 1.28 -20.00 5.71
N THR A 200 2.55 -19.64 5.56
CA THR A 200 3.36 -20.04 4.39
C THR A 200 3.35 -21.54 4.12
N GLY A 201 3.09 -22.35 5.14
CA GLY A 201 2.91 -23.81 5.02
C GLY A 201 1.62 -24.20 4.33
N GLU A 202 0.54 -23.49 4.61
CA GLU A 202 -0.80 -23.74 4.05
C GLU A 202 -0.95 -23.23 2.62
N LEU A 203 -0.25 -22.16 2.26
CA LEU A 203 -0.21 -21.65 0.90
C LEU A 203 0.38 -22.62 -0.13
N LYS A 204 1.12 -23.65 0.31
CA LYS A 204 1.58 -24.72 -0.58
C LYS A 204 0.45 -25.59 -1.09
N SER A 205 -0.65 -25.67 -0.37
CA SER A 205 -1.86 -26.43 -0.71
C SER A 205 -3.04 -25.55 -1.14
N TYR A 206 -2.76 -24.34 -1.60
CA TYR A 206 -3.79 -23.42 -2.05
C TYR A 206 -4.57 -23.97 -3.27
N PRO A 207 -5.91 -23.85 -3.28
CA PRO A 207 -6.80 -23.43 -2.21
C PRO A 207 -7.09 -24.58 -1.24
N PRO A 208 -7.02 -24.33 0.08
CA PRO A 208 -7.22 -25.42 1.07
C PRO A 208 -8.66 -25.95 1.07
N ASN A 209 -9.60 -25.15 0.61
CA ASN A 209 -11.00 -25.55 0.48
C ASN A 209 -11.70 -24.74 -0.63
N ASN A 210 -11.89 -25.36 -1.80
CA ASN A 210 -12.46 -24.71 -2.98
C ASN A 210 -13.86 -24.11 -2.73
N TYR A 211 -14.67 -24.68 -1.83
CA TYR A 211 -16.02 -24.20 -1.57
C TYR A 211 -16.05 -22.85 -0.85
N VAL A 212 -15.25 -22.70 0.19
CA VAL A 212 -15.18 -21.43 0.94
C VAL A 212 -14.67 -20.30 0.06
N ILE A 213 -13.74 -20.58 -0.82
CA ILE A 213 -13.15 -19.59 -1.73
C ILE A 213 -14.17 -19.17 -2.80
N LEU A 214 -14.93 -20.11 -3.36
CA LEU A 214 -15.97 -19.80 -4.34
C LEU A 214 -17.07 -18.91 -3.75
N GLU A 215 -17.48 -19.17 -2.51
CA GLU A 215 -18.44 -18.31 -1.80
C GLU A 215 -17.86 -16.91 -1.54
N ASP A 216 -16.62 -16.81 -1.08
CA ASP A 216 -15.96 -15.53 -0.85
C ASP A 216 -15.74 -14.74 -2.15
N ILE A 217 -15.39 -15.42 -3.25
CA ILE A 217 -15.26 -14.80 -4.57
C ILE A 217 -16.61 -14.30 -5.07
N GLN A 218 -17.66 -15.11 -4.96
CA GLN A 218 -19.01 -14.71 -5.38
C GLN A 218 -19.51 -13.53 -4.55
N LYS A 219 -19.28 -13.55 -3.24
CA LYS A 219 -19.61 -12.45 -2.36
C LYS A 219 -18.83 -11.20 -2.70
N ALA A 220 -17.51 -11.31 -2.91
CA ALA A 220 -16.67 -10.20 -3.33
C ALA A 220 -17.12 -9.60 -4.66
N LYS A 221 -17.53 -10.42 -5.65
CA LYS A 221 -18.08 -9.94 -6.92
C LYS A 221 -19.38 -9.17 -6.75
N LEU A 222 -20.19 -9.52 -5.74
CA LEU A 222 -21.45 -8.83 -5.45
C LEU A 222 -21.25 -7.57 -4.62
N ASP A 223 -20.35 -7.64 -3.62
CA ASP A 223 -20.14 -6.58 -2.64
C ASP A 223 -19.17 -5.47 -3.16
N TYR A 224 -18.28 -5.79 -4.11
CA TYR A 224 -17.21 -4.90 -4.57
C TYR A 224 -17.34 -4.54 -6.05
N LYS A 225 -18.47 -3.94 -6.41
CA LYS A 225 -18.59 -3.29 -7.72
C LYS A 225 -17.74 -2.02 -7.72
N TRP A 226 -17.06 -1.78 -8.84
CA TRP A 226 -16.18 -0.61 -8.95
C TRP A 226 -16.96 0.72 -8.76
N GLU A 227 -18.24 0.73 -9.05
CA GLU A 227 -19.17 1.86 -8.91
C GLU A 227 -19.40 2.24 -7.44
N ASP A 228 -19.24 1.28 -6.52
CA ASP A 228 -19.41 1.48 -5.07
C ASP A 228 -18.13 2.00 -4.41
N MET A 229 -17.01 2.08 -5.15
CA MET A 229 -15.71 2.55 -4.64
C MET A 229 -15.66 4.08 -4.66
N LYS A 230 -15.96 4.71 -3.53
CA LYS A 230 -16.01 6.18 -3.42
C LYS A 230 -14.62 6.81 -3.36
N ASN A 231 -13.72 6.25 -2.53
CA ASN A 231 -12.44 6.88 -2.21
C ASN A 231 -11.22 6.23 -2.88
N VAL A 232 -11.29 4.97 -3.25
CA VAL A 232 -10.23 4.28 -3.98
C VAL A 232 -10.82 3.63 -5.23
N ARG A 233 -10.48 4.16 -6.40
CA ARG A 233 -10.94 3.67 -7.70
C ARG A 233 -9.83 2.92 -8.42
N VAL A 234 -10.15 1.73 -8.93
CA VAL A 234 -9.25 0.94 -9.78
C VAL A 234 -9.39 1.41 -11.22
N LYS A 235 -8.26 1.56 -11.92
CA LYS A 235 -8.20 1.84 -13.35
C LYS A 235 -7.91 0.56 -14.11
#